data_4c79022218e8931fd22e8fd52435fffe
#
_entry.id   4c79022218e8931fd22e8fd52435fffe
#
_cell.length_a   1.000
_cell.length_b   1.000
_cell.length_c   1.000
_cell.angle_alpha   90.00
_cell.angle_beta   90.00
_cell.angle_gamma   90.00
#
_symmetry.space_group_name_H-M   'P 1'
#
loop_
_entity.id
_entity.type
_entity.pdbx_description
1 polymer ?
#
loop_
_entity_poly.entity_id
_entity_poly.type
_entity_poly.pdbx_seq_one_letter_code
_entity_poly.pdbx_strand_id
1 'polypeptide(L)'
;MAIGPVQLIVLGFSHPNFHGEVIAELERLHENGMVKVIDSLAVYKDADGDLEVEHLSNLTQEEAIEVGSKIGALIGLGIAGEEGMEAGAAAGAEQAADDGISVFGGDEWDVLEDIPNDSAAALILLEHHWAVPLRDAIARAGGFRVSDGFISPLDLVEIGLMTREEAEDLHALETSGAAST
;
A
#
# COMPACT_ATOMS: atom_id res chain seq x y z
N MET A 1 16.15 -5.03 8.58
CA MET A 1 14.79 -5.58 8.70
C MET A 1 14.51 -6.53 7.53
N ALA A 2 13.92 -7.73 7.79
CA ALA A 2 13.45 -8.59 6.71
C ALA A 2 12.06 -8.10 6.28
N ILE A 3 11.93 -7.60 5.07
CA ILE A 3 10.65 -7.13 4.51
C ILE A 3 10.00 -8.23 3.67
N GLY A 4 8.67 -8.39 3.80
CA GLY A 4 7.85 -9.29 3.01
C GLY A 4 7.49 -8.71 1.64
N PRO A 5 6.65 -9.40 0.86
CA PRO A 5 6.06 -8.82 -0.34
C PRO A 5 5.27 -7.56 -0.01
N VAL A 6 5.42 -6.52 -0.81
CA VAL A 6 4.71 -5.24 -0.65
C VAL A 6 3.66 -5.12 -1.74
N GLN A 7 2.46 -4.68 -1.36
CA GLN A 7 1.34 -4.42 -2.25
C GLN A 7 0.88 -2.98 -2.10
N LEU A 8 0.66 -2.30 -3.23
CA LEU A 8 -0.04 -1.03 -3.30
C LEU A 8 -1.51 -1.29 -3.64
N ILE A 9 -2.41 -0.75 -2.82
CA ILE A 9 -3.85 -0.76 -3.06
C ILE A 9 -4.27 0.69 -3.29
N VAL A 10 -5.01 0.94 -4.37
CA VAL A 10 -5.59 2.25 -4.70
C VAL A 10 -7.10 2.09 -4.71
N LEU A 11 -7.78 2.86 -3.88
CA LEU A 11 -9.23 2.81 -3.69
C LEU A 11 -9.86 4.15 -4.06
N GLY A 12 -11.02 4.10 -4.69
CA GLY A 12 -11.86 5.26 -4.94
C GLY A 12 -13.24 5.06 -4.29
N PHE A 13 -13.79 6.13 -3.72
CA PHE A 13 -15.10 6.12 -3.07
C PHE A 13 -15.94 7.27 -3.62
N SER A 14 -17.10 6.94 -4.18
CA SER A 14 -18.13 7.93 -4.51
C SER A 14 -19.08 8.07 -3.32
N HIS A 15 -19.30 9.28 -2.83
CA HIS A 15 -20.14 9.56 -1.64
C HIS A 15 -19.68 8.75 -0.41
N PRO A 16 -18.44 8.91 0.05
CA PRO A 16 -17.89 8.08 1.12
C PRO A 16 -18.66 8.29 2.43
N ASN A 17 -18.90 7.18 3.12
CA ASN A 17 -19.49 7.17 4.45
C ASN A 17 -18.54 6.41 5.38
N PHE A 18 -17.50 7.11 5.81
CA PHE A 18 -16.44 6.49 6.60
C PHE A 18 -16.89 6.31 8.06
N HIS A 19 -17.00 5.05 8.48
CA HIS A 19 -17.28 4.68 9.88
C HIS A 19 -16.05 4.07 10.58
N GLY A 20 -14.85 4.21 10.02
CA GLY A 20 -13.62 3.65 10.57
C GLY A 20 -13.46 2.14 10.41
N GLU A 21 -14.35 1.46 9.70
CA GLU A 21 -14.33 0.00 9.54
C GLU A 21 -13.06 -0.48 8.83
N VAL A 22 -12.59 0.26 7.81
CA VAL A 22 -11.37 -0.08 7.07
C VAL A 22 -10.15 0.03 7.98
N ILE A 23 -10.06 1.10 8.77
CA ILE A 23 -8.97 1.32 9.72
C ILE A 23 -8.97 0.23 10.78
N ALA A 24 -10.12 -0.07 11.38
CA ALA A 24 -10.25 -1.13 12.39
C ALA A 24 -9.84 -2.52 11.84
N GLU A 25 -10.15 -2.81 10.58
CA GLU A 25 -9.74 -4.06 9.96
C GLU A 25 -8.23 -4.10 9.66
N LEU A 26 -7.64 -2.99 9.22
CA LEU A 26 -6.19 -2.88 9.04
C LEU A 26 -5.45 -3.07 10.37
N GLU A 27 -5.94 -2.45 11.45
CA GLU A 27 -5.40 -2.63 12.80
C GLU A 27 -5.50 -4.10 13.24
N ARG A 28 -6.65 -4.74 13.05
CA ARG A 28 -6.85 -6.16 13.37
C ARG A 28 -5.88 -7.08 12.60
N LEU A 29 -5.66 -6.82 11.32
CA LEU A 29 -4.72 -7.59 10.49
C LEU A 29 -3.27 -7.36 10.94
N HIS A 30 -2.94 -6.14 11.35
CA HIS A 30 -1.63 -5.79 11.89
C HIS A 30 -1.37 -6.49 13.23
N GLU A 31 -2.31 -6.43 14.18
CA GLU A 31 -2.21 -7.09 15.49
C GLU A 31 -2.02 -8.61 15.38
N ASN A 32 -2.64 -9.23 14.37
CA ASN A 32 -2.49 -10.65 14.08
C ASN A 32 -1.19 -10.99 13.31
N GLY A 33 -0.32 -10.01 13.04
CA GLY A 33 0.93 -10.20 12.31
C GLY A 33 0.74 -10.61 10.85
N MET A 34 -0.44 -10.38 10.28
CA MET A 34 -0.72 -10.74 8.90
C MET A 34 -0.18 -9.71 7.92
N VAL A 35 -0.45 -8.44 8.19
CA VAL A 35 0.03 -7.32 7.38
C VAL A 35 0.69 -6.26 8.25
N LYS A 36 1.48 -5.41 7.62
CA LYS A 36 2.01 -4.19 8.20
C LYS A 36 1.70 -3.05 7.25
N VAL A 37 1.05 -2.00 7.73
CA VAL A 37 0.85 -0.79 6.96
C VAL A 37 2.18 -0.03 6.95
N ILE A 38 2.83 -0.01 5.79
CA ILE A 38 4.06 0.77 5.60
C ILE A 38 3.68 2.24 5.56
N ASP A 39 2.69 2.55 4.73
CA ASP A 39 2.16 3.89 4.57
C ASP A 39 0.73 3.84 4.05
N SER A 40 -0.11 4.77 4.45
CA SER A 40 -1.43 4.96 3.87
C SER A 40 -1.82 6.43 3.87
N LEU A 41 -2.44 6.84 2.79
CA LEU A 41 -2.99 8.18 2.60
C LEU A 41 -4.46 8.04 2.25
N ALA A 42 -5.34 8.65 3.03
CA ALA A 42 -6.74 8.80 2.70
C ALA A 42 -7.05 10.29 2.52
N VAL A 43 -7.69 10.61 1.42
CA VAL A 43 -8.07 11.97 1.05
C VAL A 43 -9.55 12.01 0.79
N TYR A 44 -10.25 12.90 1.48
CA TYR A 44 -11.65 13.21 1.24
C TYR A 44 -11.77 14.63 0.72
N LYS A 45 -12.53 14.81 -0.36
CA LYS A 45 -12.90 16.11 -0.92
C LYS A 45 -14.39 16.31 -0.73
N ASP A 46 -14.76 17.28 0.06
CA ASP A 46 -16.15 17.56 0.36
C ASP A 46 -16.91 18.19 -0.83
N ALA A 47 -18.20 18.45 -0.65
CA ALA A 47 -19.05 19.06 -1.69
C ALA A 47 -18.62 20.50 -2.04
N ASP A 48 -17.98 21.21 -1.13
CA ASP A 48 -17.48 22.58 -1.32
C ASP A 48 -16.06 22.60 -1.94
N GLY A 49 -15.39 21.43 -2.00
CA GLY A 49 -14.07 21.24 -2.56
C GLY A 49 -12.93 21.35 -1.55
N ASP A 50 -13.26 21.41 -0.26
CA ASP A 50 -12.27 21.39 0.81
C ASP A 50 -11.71 19.97 0.98
N LEU A 51 -10.39 19.86 1.17
CA LEU A 51 -9.67 18.60 1.31
C LEU A 51 -9.40 18.27 2.76
N GLU A 52 -9.76 17.05 3.17
CA GLU A 52 -9.35 16.44 4.42
C GLU A 52 -8.41 15.27 4.12
N VAL A 53 -7.25 15.26 4.77
CA VAL A 53 -6.19 14.26 4.52
C VAL A 53 -5.88 13.54 5.81
N GLU A 54 -5.95 12.21 5.79
CA GLU A 54 -5.52 11.34 6.88
C GLU A 54 -4.35 10.46 6.45
N HIS A 55 -3.37 10.34 7.33
CA HIS A 55 -2.16 9.56 7.11
C HIS A 55 -1.97 8.55 8.25
N LEU A 56 -1.68 7.29 7.92
CA LEU A 56 -1.46 6.22 8.89
C LEU A 56 -0.26 5.36 8.48
N SER A 57 0.65 5.12 9.42
CA SER A 57 1.73 4.14 9.30
C SER A 57 1.86 3.31 10.57
N ASN A 58 2.14 2.01 10.44
CA ASN A 58 2.42 1.11 11.56
C ASN A 58 3.93 0.88 11.77
N LEU A 59 4.79 1.65 11.12
CA LEU A 59 6.23 1.55 11.29
C LEU A 59 6.66 2.19 12.61
N THR A 60 7.57 1.52 13.31
CA THR A 60 8.33 2.18 14.38
C THR A 60 9.27 3.21 13.78
N GLN A 61 9.74 4.17 14.58
CA GLN A 61 10.68 5.18 14.10
C GLN A 61 11.95 4.57 13.49
N GLU A 62 12.49 3.49 14.08
CA GLU A 62 13.66 2.79 13.53
C GLU A 62 13.36 2.15 12.16
N GLU A 63 12.20 1.53 12.02
CA GLU A 63 11.76 0.95 10.75
C GLU A 63 11.47 2.02 9.70
N ALA A 64 10.88 3.14 10.11
CA ALA A 64 10.65 4.29 9.24
C ALA A 64 11.98 4.83 8.67
N ILE A 65 12.97 5.04 9.51
CA ILE A 65 14.30 5.48 9.10
C ILE A 65 14.95 4.46 8.14
N GLU A 66 14.86 3.16 8.44
CA GLU A 66 15.43 2.12 7.57
C GLU A 66 14.76 2.07 6.19
N VAL A 67 13.43 2.18 6.14
CA VAL A 67 12.67 2.19 4.88
C VAL A 67 12.90 3.49 4.11
N GLY A 68 12.89 4.64 4.77
CA GLY A 68 13.17 5.95 4.18
C GLY A 68 14.58 6.00 3.58
N SER A 69 15.56 5.47 4.28
CA SER A 69 16.94 5.34 3.76
C SER A 69 16.99 4.52 2.48
N LYS A 70 16.28 3.38 2.41
CA LYS A 70 16.26 2.52 1.22
C LYS A 70 15.55 3.17 0.03
N ILE A 71 14.42 3.83 0.29
CA ILE A 71 13.70 4.59 -0.75
C ILE A 71 14.57 5.73 -1.26
N GLY A 72 15.14 6.53 -0.36
CA GLY A 72 16.05 7.60 -0.74
C GLY A 72 17.26 7.12 -1.52
N ALA A 73 17.84 5.96 -1.15
CA ALA A 73 18.92 5.33 -1.90
C ALA A 73 18.52 4.97 -3.33
N LEU A 74 17.32 4.40 -3.52
CA LEU A 74 16.81 4.04 -4.85
C LEU A 74 16.56 5.28 -5.72
N ILE A 75 16.01 6.34 -5.14
CA ILE A 75 15.81 7.63 -5.83
C ILE A 75 17.16 8.23 -6.21
N GLY A 76 18.10 8.31 -5.27
CA GLY A 76 19.44 8.84 -5.50
C GLY A 76 20.19 8.06 -6.58
N LEU A 77 20.09 6.74 -6.58
CA LEU A 77 20.65 5.87 -7.62
C LEU A 77 20.07 6.19 -9.01
N GLY A 78 18.76 6.42 -9.09
CA GLY A 78 18.08 6.78 -10.34
C GLY A 78 18.49 8.15 -10.91
N ILE A 79 18.81 9.12 -10.03
CA ILE A 79 19.14 10.49 -10.42
C ILE A 79 20.62 10.64 -10.74
N ALA A 80 21.53 10.14 -9.88
CA ALA A 80 22.97 10.41 -9.93
C ALA A 80 23.84 9.14 -9.85
N GLY A 81 23.27 7.97 -10.11
CA GLY A 81 24.01 6.70 -10.08
C GLY A 81 24.50 6.35 -8.67
N GLU A 82 25.61 5.61 -8.60
CA GLU A 82 26.17 5.13 -7.31
C GLU A 82 26.54 6.28 -6.35
N GLU A 83 26.96 7.43 -6.87
CA GLU A 83 27.28 8.61 -6.05
C GLU A 83 26.03 9.23 -5.40
N GLY A 84 24.88 9.17 -6.09
CA GLY A 84 23.60 9.65 -5.57
C GLY A 84 22.96 8.72 -4.54
N MET A 85 23.29 7.44 -4.57
CA MET A 85 22.67 6.44 -3.69
C MET A 85 22.95 6.71 -2.21
N GLU A 86 24.18 7.05 -1.84
CA GLU A 86 24.56 7.33 -0.44
C GLU A 86 23.92 8.63 0.06
N ALA A 87 23.93 9.68 -0.75
CA ALA A 87 23.29 10.94 -0.42
C ALA A 87 21.76 10.81 -0.30
N GLY A 88 21.13 10.06 -1.21
CA GLY A 88 19.71 9.76 -1.16
C GLY A 88 19.33 8.93 0.06
N ALA A 89 20.15 7.92 0.44
CA ALA A 89 19.93 7.13 1.65
C ALA A 89 19.94 8.00 2.91
N ALA A 90 20.92 8.90 3.01
CA ALA A 90 21.04 9.81 4.16
C ALA A 90 19.84 10.77 4.24
N ALA A 91 19.46 11.40 3.12
CA ALA A 91 18.32 12.31 3.06
C ALA A 91 17.00 11.61 3.39
N GLY A 92 16.77 10.41 2.85
CA GLY A 92 15.57 9.62 3.14
C GLY A 92 15.49 9.15 4.59
N ALA A 93 16.62 8.84 5.23
CA ALA A 93 16.67 8.50 6.65
C ALA A 93 16.38 9.72 7.54
N GLU A 94 16.93 10.89 7.21
CA GLU A 94 16.73 12.14 7.95
C GLU A 94 15.25 12.58 7.87
N GLN A 95 14.65 12.58 6.70
CA GLN A 95 13.25 12.91 6.51
C GLN A 95 12.33 11.96 7.29
N ALA A 96 12.59 10.65 7.24
CA ALA A 96 11.80 9.67 7.95
C ALA A 96 11.96 9.75 9.49
N ALA A 97 13.09 10.27 9.98
CA ALA A 97 13.31 10.50 11.40
C ALA A 97 12.51 11.71 11.95
N ASP A 98 12.35 12.73 11.12
CA ASP A 98 11.69 14.00 11.51
C ASP A 98 10.15 13.91 11.32
N ASP A 99 9.68 13.37 10.19
CA ASP A 99 8.27 13.43 9.79
C ASP A 99 7.60 12.04 9.71
N GLY A 100 8.35 10.96 9.97
CA GLY A 100 7.91 9.61 9.66
C GLY A 100 8.04 9.29 8.16
N ILE A 101 7.60 8.08 7.75
CA ILE A 101 7.53 7.77 6.33
C ILE A 101 6.28 8.39 5.75
N SER A 102 6.47 9.22 4.75
CA SER A 102 5.43 9.67 3.83
C SER A 102 5.86 9.33 2.40
N VAL A 103 5.57 8.10 1.97
CA VAL A 103 5.80 7.69 0.57
C VAL A 103 4.88 8.48 -0.35
N PHE A 104 3.71 8.89 0.16
CA PHE A 104 2.67 9.61 -0.56
C PHE A 104 2.64 11.11 -0.27
N GLY A 105 3.57 11.66 0.49
CA GLY A 105 3.56 13.03 1.03
C GLY A 105 4.35 14.07 0.25
N GLY A 106 4.63 13.87 -1.04
CA GLY A 106 5.34 14.87 -1.87
C GLY A 106 4.39 15.74 -2.69
N ASP A 107 4.83 16.97 -3.02
CA ASP A 107 4.13 17.91 -3.93
C ASP A 107 3.89 17.32 -5.36
N GLU A 108 4.34 16.09 -5.62
CA GLU A 108 4.28 15.42 -6.92
C GLU A 108 2.97 14.67 -7.18
N TRP A 109 2.03 14.66 -6.22
CA TRP A 109 0.73 14.01 -6.38
C TRP A 109 -0.36 15.01 -6.79
N ASP A 110 -0.27 15.52 -8.02
CA ASP A 110 -1.35 16.26 -8.69
C ASP A 110 -2.68 15.48 -8.76
N VAL A 111 -2.63 14.17 -8.42
CA VAL A 111 -3.81 13.29 -8.37
C VAL A 111 -4.87 13.79 -7.38
N LEU A 112 -4.48 14.55 -6.35
CA LEU A 112 -5.43 15.10 -5.37
C LEU A 112 -6.35 16.17 -5.99
N GLU A 113 -5.88 16.88 -7.02
CA GLU A 113 -6.69 17.88 -7.72
C GLU A 113 -7.78 17.25 -8.58
N ASP A 114 -7.52 16.03 -9.09
CA ASP A 114 -8.42 15.29 -9.97
C ASP A 114 -9.53 14.53 -9.19
N ILE A 115 -9.47 14.48 -7.84
CA ILE A 115 -10.52 13.87 -7.04
C ILE A 115 -11.81 14.69 -7.18
N PRO A 116 -12.94 14.11 -7.62
CA PRO A 116 -14.22 14.83 -7.69
C PRO A 116 -14.69 15.30 -6.32
N ASN A 117 -15.47 16.39 -6.29
CA ASN A 117 -16.13 16.81 -5.06
C ASN A 117 -17.07 15.71 -4.53
N ASP A 118 -17.25 15.64 -3.21
CA ASP A 118 -18.04 14.63 -2.50
C ASP A 118 -17.57 13.19 -2.79
N SER A 119 -16.23 13.04 -2.89
CA SER A 119 -15.58 11.74 -3.10
C SER A 119 -14.31 11.60 -2.29
N ALA A 120 -13.79 10.38 -2.21
CA ALA A 120 -12.52 10.11 -1.56
C ALA A 120 -11.66 9.14 -2.35
N ALA A 121 -10.37 9.22 -2.11
CA ALA A 121 -9.41 8.24 -2.57
C ALA A 121 -8.55 7.78 -1.39
N ALA A 122 -8.09 6.52 -1.45
CA ALA A 122 -7.11 6.02 -0.49
C ALA A 122 -6.03 5.22 -1.21
N LEU A 123 -4.79 5.43 -0.77
CA LEU A 123 -3.63 4.68 -1.19
C LEU A 123 -3.09 3.97 0.04
N ILE A 124 -2.89 2.67 -0.06
CA ILE A 124 -2.43 1.85 1.07
C ILE A 124 -1.27 1.00 0.60
N LEU A 125 -0.12 1.16 1.25
CA LEU A 125 1.07 0.36 1.00
C LEU A 125 1.22 -0.66 2.13
N LEU A 126 0.99 -1.93 1.80
CA LEU A 126 0.98 -3.04 2.75
C LEU A 126 2.19 -3.95 2.56
N GLU A 127 2.84 -4.34 3.66
CA GLU A 127 3.72 -5.49 3.70
C GLU A 127 2.92 -6.74 4.12
N HIS A 128 3.03 -7.81 3.34
CA HIS A 128 2.52 -9.13 3.72
C HIS A 128 3.50 -9.81 4.69
N HIS A 129 3.43 -9.43 5.96
CA HIS A 129 4.38 -9.85 6.98
C HIS A 129 4.37 -11.37 7.22
N TRP A 130 3.22 -12.03 7.08
CA TRP A 130 3.09 -13.48 7.17
C TRP A 130 3.97 -14.26 6.18
N ALA A 131 4.32 -13.64 5.06
CA ALA A 131 5.12 -14.29 4.01
C ALA A 131 6.62 -14.36 4.36
N VAL A 132 7.11 -13.54 5.29
CA VAL A 132 8.52 -13.52 5.70
C VAL A 132 8.99 -14.88 6.25
N PRO A 133 8.37 -15.46 7.29
CA PRO A 133 8.80 -16.75 7.81
C PRO A 133 8.64 -17.89 6.80
N LEU A 134 7.65 -17.84 5.92
CA LEU A 134 7.47 -18.83 4.84
C LEU A 134 8.62 -18.74 3.84
N ARG A 135 8.96 -17.54 3.35
CA ARG A 135 10.11 -17.31 2.46
C ARG A 135 11.40 -17.83 3.06
N ASP A 136 11.65 -17.50 4.32
CA ASP A 136 12.87 -17.89 5.02
C ASP A 136 12.94 -19.41 5.21
N ALA A 137 11.81 -20.09 5.46
CA ALA A 137 11.72 -21.55 5.53
C ALA A 137 12.01 -22.18 4.16
N ILE A 138 11.48 -21.65 3.07
CA ILE A 138 11.74 -22.10 1.71
C ILE A 138 13.24 -21.97 1.38
N ALA A 139 13.85 -20.81 1.69
CA ALA A 139 15.26 -20.57 1.47
C ALA A 139 16.14 -21.56 2.26
N ARG A 140 15.83 -21.84 3.54
CA ARG A 140 16.54 -22.85 4.34
C ARG A 140 16.42 -24.26 3.78
N ALA A 141 15.33 -24.55 3.09
CA ALA A 141 15.12 -25.84 2.42
C ALA A 141 15.81 -25.93 1.03
N GLY A 142 16.55 -24.89 0.61
CA GLY A 142 17.18 -24.80 -0.70
C GLY A 142 16.23 -24.41 -1.83
N GLY A 143 15.01 -23.98 -1.52
CA GLY A 143 14.04 -23.50 -2.48
C GLY A 143 14.30 -22.08 -2.91
N PHE A 144 13.84 -21.73 -4.09
CA PHE A 144 13.84 -20.36 -4.62
C PHE A 144 12.56 -20.06 -5.37
N ARG A 145 12.21 -18.78 -5.46
CA ARG A 145 11.02 -18.32 -6.17
C ARG A 145 11.23 -18.35 -7.68
N VAL A 146 10.35 -19.03 -8.38
CA VAL A 146 10.32 -19.05 -9.87
C VAL A 146 9.37 -17.99 -10.40
N SER A 147 8.18 -17.87 -9.79
CA SER A 147 7.14 -16.90 -10.15
C SER A 147 6.26 -16.61 -8.95
N ASP A 148 5.63 -15.46 -8.93
CA ASP A 148 4.57 -15.10 -8.00
C ASP A 148 3.55 -14.16 -8.68
N GLY A 149 2.35 -14.06 -8.10
CA GLY A 149 1.28 -13.20 -8.58
C GLY A 149 -0.04 -13.52 -7.90
N PHE A 150 -1.01 -12.65 -8.12
CA PHE A 150 -2.40 -12.93 -7.79
C PHE A 150 -3.06 -13.68 -8.96
N ILE A 151 -3.83 -14.71 -8.62
CA ILE A 151 -4.56 -15.48 -9.62
C ILE A 151 -5.93 -14.81 -9.80
N SER A 152 -6.30 -14.54 -11.05
CA SER A 152 -7.57 -13.92 -11.38
C SER A 152 -8.75 -14.81 -10.95
N PRO A 153 -9.87 -14.25 -10.44
CA PRO A 153 -11.10 -15.01 -10.19
C PRO A 153 -11.58 -15.80 -11.40
N LEU A 154 -11.40 -15.27 -12.62
CA LEU A 154 -11.77 -15.97 -13.84
C LEU A 154 -10.92 -17.23 -14.10
N ASP A 155 -9.62 -17.18 -13.80
CA ASP A 155 -8.75 -18.34 -13.89
C ASP A 155 -9.13 -19.40 -12.85
N LEU A 156 -9.56 -18.97 -11.64
CA LEU A 156 -10.06 -19.87 -10.60
C LEU A 156 -11.37 -20.57 -11.04
N VAL A 157 -12.24 -19.88 -11.79
CA VAL A 157 -13.43 -20.49 -12.39
C VAL A 157 -13.03 -21.54 -13.43
N GLU A 158 -12.07 -21.21 -14.29
CA GLU A 158 -11.64 -22.12 -15.37
C GLU A 158 -11.06 -23.42 -14.82
N ILE A 159 -10.33 -23.38 -13.72
CA ILE A 159 -9.77 -24.60 -13.07
C ILE A 159 -10.71 -25.24 -12.05
N GLY A 160 -11.92 -24.71 -11.87
CA GLY A 160 -12.97 -25.29 -11.01
C GLY A 160 -12.79 -25.06 -9.50
N LEU A 161 -11.96 -24.10 -9.09
CA LEU A 161 -11.78 -23.71 -7.69
C LEU A 161 -12.77 -22.64 -7.23
N MET A 162 -13.47 -22.02 -8.16
CA MET A 162 -14.48 -21.00 -7.91
C MET A 162 -15.63 -21.19 -8.88
N THR A 163 -16.86 -20.91 -8.48
CA THR A 163 -18.00 -20.86 -9.38
C THR A 163 -18.05 -19.51 -10.11
N ARG A 164 -18.75 -19.47 -11.24
CA ARG A 164 -18.93 -18.20 -11.97
C ARG A 164 -19.73 -17.19 -11.14
N GLU A 165 -20.72 -17.64 -10.38
CA GLU A 165 -21.53 -16.81 -9.50
C GLU A 165 -20.67 -16.14 -8.44
N GLU A 166 -19.80 -16.90 -7.75
CA GLU A 166 -18.84 -16.36 -6.78
C GLU A 166 -17.86 -15.34 -7.40
N ALA A 167 -17.39 -15.60 -8.62
CA ALA A 167 -16.51 -14.68 -9.34
C ALA A 167 -17.23 -13.38 -9.75
N GLU A 168 -18.49 -13.46 -10.16
CA GLU A 168 -19.34 -12.31 -10.49
C GLU A 168 -19.66 -11.49 -9.24
N ASP A 169 -19.97 -12.12 -8.10
CA ASP A 169 -20.20 -11.45 -6.82
C ASP A 169 -18.93 -10.72 -6.34
N LEU A 170 -17.76 -11.36 -6.44
CA LEU A 170 -16.49 -10.75 -6.09
C LEU A 170 -16.20 -9.53 -6.98
N HIS A 171 -16.39 -9.67 -8.30
CA HIS A 171 -16.21 -8.56 -9.23
C HIS A 171 -17.19 -7.40 -8.96
N ALA A 172 -18.43 -7.71 -8.59
CA ALA A 172 -19.42 -6.70 -8.23
C ALA A 172 -19.02 -5.94 -6.97
N LEU A 173 -18.43 -6.62 -5.97
CA LEU A 173 -17.89 -5.97 -4.76
C LEU A 173 -16.72 -5.02 -5.10
N GLU A 174 -15.82 -5.44 -5.98
CA GLU A 174 -14.65 -4.64 -6.39
C GLU A 174 -15.03 -3.43 -7.25
N THR A 175 -16.15 -3.50 -7.98
CA THR A 175 -16.55 -2.48 -8.97
C THR A 175 -17.78 -1.68 -8.58
N SER A 176 -18.46 -2.02 -7.50
CA SER A 176 -19.72 -1.38 -7.08
C SER A 176 -19.60 0.13 -6.82
N GLY A 177 -18.41 0.60 -6.46
CA GLY A 177 -18.11 2.02 -6.31
C GLY A 177 -17.87 2.78 -7.62
N ALA A 178 -17.52 2.09 -8.70
CA ALA A 178 -17.14 2.72 -9.98
C ALA A 178 -18.33 3.03 -10.91
N ALA A 179 -19.54 2.52 -10.60
CA ALA A 179 -20.73 2.62 -11.48
C ALA A 179 -21.58 3.88 -11.25
N SER A 180 -21.12 4.83 -10.41
CA SER A 180 -21.89 6.04 -10.03
C SER A 180 -21.34 7.34 -10.61
N THR A 181 -20.52 7.26 -11.68
CA THR A 181 -20.01 8.42 -12.44
C THR A 181 -20.83 8.69 -13.70
#